data_fb182cd7b9b2a88fa9813ff62b32fb66
#
_entry.id   fb182cd7b9b2a88fa9813ff62b32fb66
#
_cell.length_a   1.000
_cell.length_b   1.000
_cell.length_c   1.000
_cell.angle_alpha   90.00
_cell.angle_beta   90.00
_cell.angle_gamma   90.00
#
_symmetry.space_group_name_H-M   'P 1'
#
loop_
_entity.id
_entity.type
_entity.pdbx_description
1 polymer ?
#
loop_
_entity_poly.entity_id
_entity_poly.type
_entity_poly.pdbx_seq_one_letter_code
_entity_poly.pdbx_strand_id
1 'polypeptide(L)'
;MLKLLSRVLIGAFVFGAVLLDSAPLSTAPALAARSSDAAGVRVVVTPKNLGPGVTVWEFEVVMDTHSNPLNENLIQVAALVDEAGRRYTPVAWQGDPPGGHHRKGVLQFLAPAGMPKSIELRMNGVGGADTRTFRWELK
;
A
#
# COMPACT_ATOMS: atom_id res chain seq x y z
N MET A 1 -58.61 59.69 -27.37
CA MET A 1 -58.15 58.36 -27.85
C MET A 1 -56.71 58.12 -27.37
N LEU A 2 -56.56 57.37 -26.33
CA LEU A 2 -55.22 57.03 -25.75
C LEU A 2 -54.85 55.63 -26.23
N LYS A 3 -53.75 55.52 -27.00
CA LYS A 3 -53.17 54.22 -27.35
C LYS A 3 -52.16 53.83 -26.31
N LEU A 4 -52.45 52.81 -25.48
CA LEU A 4 -51.53 52.20 -24.64
C LEU A 4 -50.58 51.29 -25.44
N LEU A 5 -49.30 51.61 -25.44
CA LEU A 5 -48.23 50.75 -25.92
C LEU A 5 -47.72 49.88 -24.77
N SER A 6 -48.13 48.64 -24.78
CA SER A 6 -47.60 47.63 -23.86
C SER A 6 -46.22 47.22 -24.32
N ARG A 7 -45.17 47.54 -23.51
CA ARG A 7 -43.82 47.03 -23.72
C ARG A 7 -43.69 45.75 -22.92
N VAL A 8 -43.64 44.62 -23.62
CA VAL A 8 -43.26 43.34 -23.06
C VAL A 8 -41.74 43.30 -22.93
N LEU A 9 -41.26 43.30 -21.71
CA LEU A 9 -39.86 43.04 -21.41
C LEU A 9 -39.63 41.52 -21.40
N ILE A 10 -38.96 41.03 -22.42
CA ILE A 10 -38.47 39.63 -22.46
C ILE A 10 -37.17 39.58 -21.64
N GLY A 11 -37.27 39.08 -20.42
CA GLY A 11 -36.10 38.79 -19.59
C GLY A 11 -35.41 37.53 -20.11
N ALA A 12 -34.24 37.69 -20.70
CA ALA A 12 -33.37 36.55 -21.03
C ALA A 12 -32.75 35.99 -19.75
N PHE A 13 -33.21 34.84 -19.29
CA PHE A 13 -32.56 34.07 -18.25
C PHE A 13 -31.33 33.39 -18.86
N VAL A 14 -30.15 33.92 -18.57
CA VAL A 14 -28.86 33.23 -18.85
C VAL A 14 -28.67 32.15 -17.80
N PHE A 15 -28.95 30.91 -18.16
CA PHE A 15 -28.57 29.75 -17.36
C PHE A 15 -27.05 29.55 -17.48
N GLY A 16 -26.31 30.07 -16.52
CA GLY A 16 -24.88 29.77 -16.38
C GLY A 16 -24.71 28.32 -16.00
N ALA A 17 -24.30 27.48 -16.94
CA ALA A 17 -23.85 26.12 -16.63
C ALA A 17 -22.54 26.21 -15.85
N VAL A 18 -22.58 25.96 -14.56
CA VAL A 18 -21.38 25.75 -13.74
C VAL A 18 -20.84 24.38 -14.14
N LEU A 19 -19.82 24.37 -14.98
CA LEU A 19 -19.02 23.17 -15.22
C LEU A 19 -18.23 22.89 -13.95
N LEU A 20 -18.68 21.92 -13.16
CA LEU A 20 -17.89 21.32 -12.09
C LEU A 20 -16.74 20.57 -12.77
N ASP A 21 -15.58 21.22 -12.81
CA ASP A 21 -14.33 20.62 -13.25
C ASP A 21 -13.93 19.59 -12.19
N SER A 22 -14.34 18.34 -12.41
CA SER A 22 -13.92 17.22 -11.58
C SER A 22 -12.47 16.93 -11.94
N ALA A 23 -11.53 17.56 -11.22
CA ALA A 23 -10.13 17.20 -11.32
C ALA A 23 -10.00 15.70 -11.03
N PRO A 24 -9.29 14.93 -11.87
CA PRO A 24 -9.05 13.53 -11.59
C PRO A 24 -8.31 13.41 -10.26
N LEU A 25 -8.86 12.61 -9.34
CA LEU A 25 -8.14 12.21 -8.13
C LEU A 25 -6.85 11.54 -8.59
N SER A 26 -5.72 12.25 -8.43
CA SER A 26 -4.40 11.69 -8.70
C SER A 26 -4.14 10.57 -7.72
N THR A 27 -4.45 9.35 -8.13
CA THR A 27 -4.06 8.15 -7.37
C THR A 27 -2.56 8.04 -7.48
N ALA A 28 -1.84 8.14 -6.34
CA ALA A 28 -0.42 7.88 -6.31
C ALA A 28 -0.14 6.49 -6.91
N PRO A 29 0.88 6.31 -7.76
CA PRO A 29 1.17 5.02 -8.37
C PRO A 29 1.42 3.98 -7.28
N ALA A 30 0.79 2.80 -7.42
CA ALA A 30 1.01 1.69 -6.51
C ALA A 30 2.49 1.28 -6.55
N LEU A 31 3.07 1.01 -5.38
CA LEU A 31 4.45 0.54 -5.28
C LEU A 31 4.55 -0.87 -5.86
N ALA A 32 5.62 -1.12 -6.61
CA ALA A 32 5.82 -2.39 -7.28
C ALA A 32 6.09 -3.54 -6.28
N ALA A 33 5.61 -4.72 -6.60
CA ALA A 33 5.99 -5.94 -5.89
C ALA A 33 7.50 -6.20 -6.02
N ARG A 34 8.08 -6.76 -4.97
CA ARG A 34 9.49 -7.20 -4.92
C ARG A 34 9.53 -8.68 -4.61
N SER A 35 10.48 -9.38 -5.19
CA SER A 35 10.65 -10.82 -4.97
C SER A 35 12.07 -11.18 -4.55
N SER A 36 12.18 -12.28 -3.83
CA SER A 36 13.44 -12.91 -3.42
C SER A 36 13.31 -14.41 -3.58
N ASP A 37 14.23 -15.01 -4.33
CA ASP A 37 14.37 -16.45 -4.48
C ASP A 37 15.66 -16.87 -3.80
N ALA A 38 15.56 -17.59 -2.69
CA ALA A 38 16.72 -18.07 -1.94
C ALA A 38 16.37 -19.31 -1.11
N ALA A 39 17.33 -20.21 -0.93
CA ALA A 39 17.20 -21.45 -0.16
C ALA A 39 15.95 -22.29 -0.56
N GLY A 40 15.59 -22.29 -1.84
CA GLY A 40 14.42 -23.03 -2.33
C GLY A 40 13.06 -22.41 -1.98
N VAL A 41 13.05 -21.21 -1.44
CA VAL A 41 11.82 -20.47 -1.12
C VAL A 41 11.76 -19.17 -1.90
N ARG A 42 10.68 -18.97 -2.65
CA ARG A 42 10.33 -17.71 -3.28
C ARG A 42 9.45 -16.90 -2.35
N VAL A 43 9.80 -15.65 -2.12
CA VAL A 43 9.00 -14.69 -1.36
C VAL A 43 8.69 -13.50 -2.24
N VAL A 44 7.42 -13.13 -2.36
CA VAL A 44 6.96 -11.92 -3.05
C VAL A 44 6.27 -11.02 -2.07
N VAL A 45 6.68 -9.76 -2.02
CA VAL A 45 6.09 -8.74 -1.15
C VAL A 45 5.52 -7.61 -1.99
N THR A 46 4.28 -7.25 -1.74
CA THR A 46 3.58 -6.15 -2.41
C THR A 46 3.05 -5.17 -1.37
N PRO A 47 3.55 -3.91 -1.35
CA PRO A 47 2.94 -2.87 -0.52
C PRO A 47 1.50 -2.62 -0.95
N LYS A 48 0.56 -2.57 -0.01
CA LYS A 48 -0.88 -2.42 -0.30
C LYS A 48 -1.44 -1.09 0.14
N ASN A 49 -1.08 -0.66 1.33
CA ASN A 49 -1.70 0.50 1.94
C ASN A 49 -0.65 1.29 2.74
N LEU A 50 0.09 2.11 2.03
CA LEU A 50 1.10 3.00 2.57
C LEU A 50 0.79 4.43 2.10
N GLY A 51 0.97 5.38 2.98
CA GLY A 51 0.82 6.77 2.58
C GLY A 51 0.53 7.72 3.74
N PRO A 52 0.45 9.02 3.44
CA PRO A 52 0.09 10.03 4.44
C PRO A 52 -1.30 9.76 5.01
N GLY A 53 -1.45 9.85 6.33
CA GLY A 53 -2.73 9.64 7.01
C GLY A 53 -3.15 8.19 7.19
N VAL A 54 -2.41 7.23 6.65
CA VAL A 54 -2.62 5.81 6.89
C VAL A 54 -1.95 5.42 8.20
N THR A 55 -2.73 4.88 9.14
CA THR A 55 -2.23 4.52 10.49
C THR A 55 -1.66 3.10 10.56
N VAL A 56 -2.13 2.21 9.71
CA VAL A 56 -1.65 0.82 9.60
C VAL A 56 -1.17 0.59 8.18
N TRP A 57 0.11 0.29 8.05
CA TRP A 57 0.72 -0.05 6.78
C TRP A 57 0.66 -1.54 6.52
N GLU A 58 0.34 -1.91 5.29
CA GLU A 58 0.06 -3.28 4.91
C GLU A 58 0.97 -3.76 3.78
N PHE A 59 1.50 -4.96 3.94
CA PHE A 59 2.31 -5.64 2.94
C PHE A 59 1.73 -7.03 2.70
N GLU A 60 1.26 -7.30 1.49
CA GLU A 60 0.92 -8.65 1.08
C GLU A 60 2.21 -9.45 0.92
N VAL A 61 2.25 -10.63 1.52
CA VAL A 61 3.36 -11.56 1.43
C VAL A 61 2.85 -12.88 0.87
N VAL A 62 3.50 -13.36 -0.19
CA VAL A 62 3.25 -14.68 -0.78
C VAL A 62 4.56 -15.46 -0.72
N MET A 63 4.52 -16.66 -0.18
CA MET A 63 5.67 -17.55 -0.08
C MET A 63 5.36 -18.89 -0.72
N ASP A 64 6.28 -19.38 -1.54
CA ASP A 64 6.20 -20.66 -2.21
C ASP A 64 7.50 -21.43 -2.04
N THR A 65 7.40 -22.73 -1.80
CA THR A 65 8.54 -23.64 -1.71
C THR A 65 8.19 -25.00 -2.31
N HIS A 66 9.20 -25.72 -2.76
CA HIS A 66 9.09 -27.10 -3.19
C HIS A 66 9.84 -28.09 -2.27
N SER A 67 10.42 -27.58 -1.19
CA SER A 67 11.29 -28.37 -0.30
C SER A 67 10.79 -28.39 1.14
N ASN A 68 11.15 -27.39 1.92
CA ASN A 68 10.87 -27.34 3.35
C ASN A 68 9.54 -26.63 3.65
N PRO A 69 8.81 -27.05 4.69
CA PRO A 69 7.59 -26.34 5.07
C PRO A 69 7.90 -24.93 5.58
N LEU A 70 6.96 -24.02 5.36
CA LEU A 70 7.06 -22.59 5.72
C LEU A 70 6.58 -22.36 7.15
N ASN A 71 7.43 -22.72 8.12
CA ASN A 71 7.06 -22.77 9.55
C ASN A 71 7.33 -21.46 10.32
N GLU A 72 7.97 -20.47 9.72
CA GLU A 72 8.39 -19.26 10.42
C GLU A 72 7.21 -18.45 10.95
N ASN A 73 7.39 -17.89 12.16
CA ASN A 73 6.50 -16.88 12.70
C ASN A 73 6.86 -15.52 12.06
N LEU A 74 6.06 -15.06 11.13
CA LEU A 74 6.36 -13.86 10.35
C LEU A 74 6.39 -12.57 11.19
N ILE A 75 5.66 -12.52 12.31
CA ILE A 75 5.74 -11.39 13.24
C ILE A 75 7.11 -11.30 13.89
N GLN A 76 7.74 -12.46 14.17
CA GLN A 76 9.06 -12.52 14.83
C GLN A 76 10.22 -12.32 13.85
N VAL A 77 10.10 -12.81 12.61
CA VAL A 77 11.22 -12.81 11.65
C VAL A 77 11.23 -11.58 10.75
N ALA A 78 10.13 -10.82 10.67
CA ALA A 78 10.04 -9.64 9.83
C ALA A 78 10.25 -8.35 10.63
N ALA A 79 10.81 -7.34 9.96
CA ALA A 79 10.92 -5.98 10.47
C ALA A 79 10.87 -4.99 9.31
N LEU A 80 10.22 -3.85 9.53
CA LEU A 80 10.29 -2.71 8.64
C LEU A 80 11.39 -1.76 9.14
N VAL A 81 12.23 -1.25 8.23
CA VAL A 81 13.34 -0.36 8.56
C VAL A 81 13.28 0.87 7.68
N ASP A 82 13.35 2.07 8.26
CA ASP A 82 13.38 3.32 7.49
C ASP A 82 14.83 3.75 7.15
N GLU A 83 14.97 4.84 6.41
CA GLU A 83 16.29 5.38 6.01
C GLU A 83 17.15 5.85 7.18
N ALA A 84 16.54 6.13 8.33
CA ALA A 84 17.26 6.48 9.55
C ALA A 84 17.68 5.24 10.38
N GLY A 85 17.37 4.05 9.90
CA GLY A 85 17.67 2.79 10.57
C GLY A 85 16.70 2.43 11.72
N ARG A 86 15.60 3.15 11.88
CA ARG A 86 14.59 2.82 12.87
C ARG A 86 13.84 1.57 12.44
N ARG A 87 13.65 0.67 13.42
CA ARG A 87 12.99 -0.62 13.20
C ARG A 87 11.56 -0.60 13.75
N TYR A 88 10.67 -1.17 12.98
CA TYR A 88 9.26 -1.35 13.34
C TYR A 88 8.94 -2.84 13.27
N THR A 89 8.35 -3.36 14.33
CA THR A 89 7.91 -4.76 14.41
C THR A 89 6.50 -4.89 13.87
N PRO A 90 6.16 -5.98 13.15
CA PRO A 90 4.78 -6.22 12.74
C PRO A 90 3.85 -6.29 13.95
N VAL A 91 2.65 -5.72 13.81
CA VAL A 91 1.61 -5.81 14.85
C VAL A 91 0.63 -6.96 14.59
N ALA A 92 0.55 -7.45 13.35
CA ALA A 92 -0.30 -8.59 13.00
C ALA A 92 0.17 -9.29 11.72
N TRP A 93 -0.16 -10.57 11.63
CA TRP A 93 -0.19 -11.38 10.42
C TRP A 93 -1.62 -11.86 10.20
N GLN A 94 -2.21 -11.49 9.08
CA GLN A 94 -3.53 -11.92 8.67
C GLN A 94 -3.43 -12.78 7.41
N GLY A 95 -3.45 -14.08 7.58
CA GLY A 95 -3.28 -15.00 6.47
C GLY A 95 -3.09 -16.45 6.93
N ASP A 96 -2.49 -17.24 6.05
CA ASP A 96 -2.29 -18.65 6.28
C ASP A 96 -1.42 -18.93 7.53
N PRO A 97 -1.74 -19.97 8.30
CA PRO A 97 -0.93 -20.38 9.45
C PRO A 97 0.43 -20.89 9.00
N PRO A 98 1.40 -21.04 9.96
CA PRO A 98 2.67 -21.71 9.69
C PRO A 98 2.48 -23.12 9.13
N GLY A 99 3.35 -23.51 8.21
CA GLY A 99 3.36 -24.83 7.58
C GLY A 99 3.05 -24.80 6.10
N GLY A 100 3.05 -25.98 5.49
CA GLY A 100 2.76 -26.13 4.06
C GLY A 100 3.86 -25.58 3.14
N HIS A 101 3.59 -25.64 1.84
CA HIS A 101 4.49 -25.21 0.79
C HIS A 101 4.05 -23.90 0.12
N HIS A 102 2.91 -23.38 0.52
CA HIS A 102 2.37 -22.10 0.06
C HIS A 102 1.75 -21.36 1.24
N ARG A 103 2.13 -20.11 1.43
CA ARG A 103 1.53 -19.23 2.44
C ARG A 103 1.28 -17.85 1.84
N LYS A 104 0.09 -17.32 2.10
CA LYS A 104 -0.29 -15.97 1.67
C LYS A 104 -0.98 -15.24 2.81
N GLY A 105 -0.70 -13.96 2.94
CA GLY A 105 -1.38 -13.10 3.89
C GLY A 105 -0.86 -11.68 3.86
N VAL A 106 -1.20 -10.91 4.88
CA VAL A 106 -0.84 -9.51 5.04
C VAL A 106 -0.13 -9.29 6.36
N LEU A 107 1.10 -8.77 6.29
CA LEU A 107 1.82 -8.21 7.43
C LEU A 107 1.36 -6.76 7.65
N GLN A 108 1.02 -6.45 8.89
CA GLN A 108 0.59 -5.13 9.31
C GLN A 108 1.60 -4.51 10.26
N PHE A 109 1.89 -3.23 10.05
CA PHE A 109 2.76 -2.41 10.88
C PHE A 109 2.02 -1.13 11.28
N LEU A 110 2.28 -0.61 12.48
CA LEU A 110 1.92 0.77 12.75
C LEU A 110 2.76 1.68 11.85
N ALA A 111 2.12 2.65 11.22
CA ALA A 111 2.80 3.58 10.34
C ALA A 111 3.90 4.34 11.10
N PRO A 112 5.08 4.55 10.49
CA PRO A 112 6.10 5.41 11.06
C PRO A 112 5.58 6.82 11.33
N ALA A 113 6.08 7.48 12.37
CA ALA A 113 5.81 8.89 12.60
C ALA A 113 6.46 9.73 11.48
N GLY A 114 5.64 10.44 10.72
CA GLY A 114 6.06 11.11 9.49
C GLY A 114 6.23 10.12 8.33
N MET A 115 6.39 10.65 7.12
CA MET A 115 6.55 9.84 5.93
C MET A 115 8.04 9.64 5.63
N PRO A 116 8.62 8.43 5.79
CA PRO A 116 10.00 8.17 5.46
C PRO A 116 10.23 8.30 3.94
N LYS A 117 11.46 8.54 3.53
CA LYS A 117 11.85 8.63 2.11
C LYS A 117 11.96 7.25 1.48
N SER A 118 12.38 6.27 2.27
CA SER A 118 12.48 4.87 1.85
C SER A 118 12.22 3.93 3.00
N ILE A 119 11.83 2.72 2.67
CA ILE A 119 11.63 1.63 3.61
C ILE A 119 12.20 0.33 3.08
N GLU A 120 12.62 -0.53 3.99
CA GLU A 120 12.99 -1.91 3.72
C GLU A 120 12.18 -2.85 4.60
N LEU A 121 11.52 -3.82 3.99
CA LEU A 121 11.02 -4.97 4.72
C LEU A 121 12.13 -6.01 4.76
N ARG A 122 12.56 -6.40 5.94
CA ARG A 122 13.58 -7.43 6.18
C ARG A 122 12.95 -8.66 6.79
N MET A 123 13.31 -9.83 6.27
CA MET A 123 12.82 -11.12 6.76
C MET A 123 14.01 -12.05 6.99
N ASN A 124 14.20 -12.46 8.24
CA ASN A 124 15.33 -13.31 8.63
C ASN A 124 14.97 -14.79 8.60
N GLY A 125 15.83 -15.61 8.04
CA GLY A 125 15.80 -17.06 8.19
C GLY A 125 14.66 -17.78 7.49
N VAL A 126 13.87 -17.11 6.65
CA VAL A 126 12.78 -17.75 5.91
C VAL A 126 13.32 -18.80 4.95
N GLY A 127 12.92 -20.06 5.17
CA GLY A 127 13.45 -21.22 4.45
C GLY A 127 14.93 -21.53 4.76
N GLY A 128 15.47 -21.03 5.86
CA GLY A 128 16.90 -21.16 6.21
C GLY A 128 17.81 -20.17 5.46
N ALA A 129 17.26 -19.25 4.68
CA ALA A 129 18.04 -18.23 4.01
C ALA A 129 18.53 -17.15 4.99
N ASP A 130 19.58 -16.43 4.61
CA ASP A 130 19.97 -15.18 5.25
C ASP A 130 18.85 -14.13 5.14
N THR A 131 19.09 -12.94 5.69
CA THR A 131 18.12 -11.84 5.63
C THR A 131 17.74 -11.50 4.21
N ARG A 132 16.46 -11.60 3.90
CA ARG A 132 15.88 -11.07 2.66
C ARG A 132 15.51 -9.61 2.85
N THR A 133 15.83 -8.75 1.90
CA THR A 133 15.54 -7.32 1.96
C THR A 133 14.74 -6.90 0.75
N PHE A 134 13.60 -6.24 1.00
CA PHE A 134 12.71 -5.70 -0.02
C PHE A 134 12.64 -4.18 0.19
N ARG A 135 13.09 -3.40 -0.79
CA ARG A 135 13.23 -1.95 -0.65
C ARG A 135 12.30 -1.19 -1.58
N TRP A 136 11.71 -0.10 -1.07
CA TRP A 136 10.91 0.86 -1.82
C TRP A 136 11.33 2.28 -1.50
N GLU A 137 11.39 3.11 -2.53
CA GLU A 137 11.46 4.56 -2.39
C GLU A 137 10.03 5.12 -2.31
N LEU A 138 9.76 5.98 -1.32
CA LEU A 138 8.43 6.55 -1.08
C LEU A 138 8.32 8.00 -1.54
N LYS A 139 9.45 8.66 -1.79
CA LYS A 139 9.54 10.04 -2.29
C LYS A 139 10.61 10.15 -3.36
#